data_29774bda2ef00d20714d67e7503cb1a4
#
_entry.id   29774bda2ef00d20714d67e7503cb1a4
#
_cell.length_a   1.000
_cell.length_b   1.000
_cell.length_c   1.000
_cell.angle_alpha   90.00
_cell.angle_beta   90.00
_cell.angle_gamma   90.00
#
_symmetry.space_group_name_H-M   'P 1'
#
loop_
_entity.id
_entity.type
_entity.pdbx_description
1 polymer ?
#
loop_
_entity_poly.entity_id
_entity_poly.type
_entity_poly.pdbx_seq_one_letter_code
_entity_poly.pdbx_strand_id
1 'polypeptide(L)'
;KLGTANDMPRLEAVRKGAPSAEIIVDANEGWDAEVYSQLAPKLVKLGVKLVEQPLPADKDDDLIGLPRPLPICADESCHDRKSLEKLIGKYDFVNIKLDKTGGLTEALLLKNEALEAGFKIMVGCMVGSSLAMAPATLIAQNATFVDLDGPLLLAQDRQHGLLYDESWVHPPVKDLWG
;
A
#
# COMPACT_ATOMS: atom_id res chain seq x y z
N LYS A 1 1.04 6.43 8.81
CA LYS A 1 1.40 5.18 9.52
C LYS A 1 0.72 5.13 10.88
N LEU A 2 0.10 4.00 11.21
CA LEU A 2 -0.56 3.67 12.47
C LEU A 2 0.10 2.42 13.09
N GLY A 3 -0.57 1.73 14.01
CA GLY A 3 -0.03 0.53 14.68
C GLY A 3 0.51 0.83 16.09
N THR A 4 0.07 1.94 16.71
CA THR A 4 0.49 2.35 18.05
C THR A 4 -0.70 2.74 18.93
N ALA A 5 -0.48 2.88 20.24
CA ALA A 5 -1.52 3.29 21.19
C ALA A 5 -2.14 4.68 20.89
N ASN A 6 -1.45 5.55 20.13
CA ASN A 6 -1.89 6.91 19.82
C ASN A 6 -2.44 7.08 18.40
N ASP A 7 -2.89 6.04 17.78
CA ASP A 7 -3.34 6.05 16.39
C ASP A 7 -4.50 7.02 16.14
N MET A 8 -5.55 6.96 16.96
CA MET A 8 -6.72 7.81 16.75
C MET A 8 -6.44 9.30 16.94
N PRO A 9 -5.79 9.76 18.03
CA PRO A 9 -5.44 11.19 18.17
C PRO A 9 -4.57 11.71 17.03
N ARG A 10 -3.63 10.88 16.53
CA ARG A 10 -2.77 11.22 15.39
C ARG A 10 -3.59 11.40 14.11
N LEU A 11 -4.48 10.45 13.82
CA LEU A 11 -5.32 10.50 12.62
C LEU A 11 -6.33 11.66 12.67
N GLU A 12 -6.92 11.93 13.82
CA GLU A 12 -7.80 13.09 14.03
C GLU A 12 -7.06 14.41 13.76
N ALA A 13 -5.81 14.53 14.23
CA ALA A 13 -4.97 15.69 13.94
C ALA A 13 -4.67 15.83 12.44
N VAL A 14 -4.38 14.73 11.74
CA VAL A 14 -4.19 14.72 10.28
C VAL A 14 -5.47 15.17 9.58
N ARG A 15 -6.62 14.61 9.92
CA ARG A 15 -7.91 15.00 9.31
C ARG A 15 -8.24 16.46 9.55
N LYS A 16 -7.95 16.97 10.75
CA LYS A 16 -8.12 18.39 11.08
C LYS A 16 -7.22 19.30 10.24
N GLY A 17 -5.96 18.88 10.02
CA GLY A 17 -5.00 19.65 9.22
C GLY A 17 -5.24 19.57 7.72
N ALA A 18 -5.84 18.46 7.25
CA ALA A 18 -6.12 18.20 5.83
C ALA A 18 -7.58 17.71 5.64
N PRO A 19 -8.57 18.60 5.80
CA PRO A 19 -9.98 18.21 5.88
C PRO A 19 -10.55 17.60 4.60
N SER A 20 -10.00 17.95 3.44
CA SER A 20 -10.42 17.45 2.14
C SER A 20 -9.53 16.33 1.56
N ALA A 21 -8.42 16.00 2.22
CA ALA A 21 -7.51 14.99 1.70
C ALA A 21 -8.12 13.60 1.73
N GLU A 22 -7.84 12.82 0.69
CA GLU A 22 -8.07 11.38 0.72
C GLU A 22 -7.03 10.74 1.63
N ILE A 23 -7.48 9.92 2.58
CA ILE A 23 -6.61 9.28 3.58
C ILE A 23 -6.69 7.76 3.42
N ILE A 24 -5.55 7.15 3.26
CA ILE A 24 -5.33 5.72 3.49
C ILE A 24 -4.46 5.55 4.73
N VAL A 25 -4.59 4.46 5.44
CA VAL A 25 -3.80 4.17 6.64
C VAL A 25 -3.11 2.82 6.51
N ASP A 26 -1.88 2.76 7.00
CA ASP A 26 -1.12 1.54 7.09
C ASP A 26 -0.84 1.26 8.57
N ALA A 27 -1.28 0.11 9.03
CA ALA A 27 -1.09 -0.34 10.41
C ALA A 27 0.21 -1.15 10.59
N ASN A 28 0.86 -1.54 9.49
CA ASN A 28 2.11 -2.31 9.49
C ASN A 28 2.08 -3.46 10.50
N GLU A 29 1.06 -4.32 10.40
CA GLU A 29 0.87 -5.49 11.29
C GLU A 29 0.65 -5.15 12.79
N GLY A 30 0.41 -3.87 13.11
CA GLY A 30 0.40 -3.37 14.49
C GLY A 30 -0.88 -3.61 15.27
N TRP A 31 -1.92 -4.18 14.68
CA TRP A 31 -3.20 -4.46 15.33
C TRP A 31 -3.46 -5.97 15.43
N ASP A 32 -4.37 -6.32 16.33
CA ASP A 32 -5.06 -7.61 16.34
C ASP A 32 -6.52 -7.44 15.90
N ALA A 33 -7.25 -8.54 15.86
CA ALA A 33 -8.66 -8.56 15.44
C ALA A 33 -9.57 -7.69 16.31
N GLU A 34 -9.29 -7.61 17.63
CA GLU A 34 -10.05 -6.79 18.56
C GLU A 34 -9.80 -5.31 18.31
N VAL A 35 -8.54 -4.91 18.21
CA VAL A 35 -8.14 -3.52 17.90
C VAL A 35 -8.69 -3.09 16.55
N TYR A 36 -8.56 -3.91 15.51
CA TYR A 36 -9.15 -3.64 14.20
C TYR A 36 -10.66 -3.40 14.29
N SER A 37 -11.39 -4.29 14.98
CA SER A 37 -12.85 -4.18 15.13
C SER A 37 -13.28 -2.92 15.86
N GLN A 38 -12.49 -2.46 16.84
CA GLN A 38 -12.75 -1.22 17.59
C GLN A 38 -12.42 0.03 16.78
N LEU A 39 -11.39 -0.01 15.91
CA LEU A 39 -10.92 1.14 15.15
C LEU A 39 -11.66 1.31 13.83
N ALA A 40 -12.00 0.24 13.10
CA ALA A 40 -12.58 0.31 11.77
C ALA A 40 -13.81 1.24 11.66
N PRO A 41 -14.81 1.22 12.59
CA PRO A 41 -15.92 2.17 12.55
C PRO A 41 -15.51 3.63 12.76
N LYS A 42 -14.43 3.89 13.52
CA LYS A 42 -13.91 5.24 13.76
C LYS A 42 -13.16 5.75 12.53
N LEU A 43 -12.41 4.88 11.85
CA LEU A 43 -11.74 5.19 10.60
C LEU A 43 -12.74 5.60 9.50
N VAL A 44 -13.87 4.91 9.40
CA VAL A 44 -14.99 5.29 8.50
C VAL A 44 -15.45 6.72 8.79
N LYS A 45 -15.69 7.06 10.07
CA LYS A 45 -16.13 8.42 10.46
C LYS A 45 -15.11 9.50 10.10
N LEU A 46 -13.83 9.17 10.10
CA LEU A 46 -12.76 10.08 9.67
C LEU A 46 -12.53 10.08 8.16
N GLY A 47 -13.34 9.34 7.39
CA GLY A 47 -13.27 9.32 5.92
C GLY A 47 -12.04 8.61 5.37
N VAL A 48 -11.47 7.66 6.12
CA VAL A 48 -10.41 6.77 5.63
C VAL A 48 -10.96 5.90 4.50
N LYS A 49 -10.17 5.65 3.48
CA LYS A 49 -10.56 4.90 2.27
C LYS A 49 -10.03 3.47 2.22
N LEU A 50 -8.93 3.21 2.90
CA LEU A 50 -8.23 1.93 2.87
C LEU A 50 -7.48 1.72 4.18
N VAL A 51 -7.45 0.49 4.67
CA VAL A 51 -6.57 0.04 5.74
C VAL A 51 -5.58 -0.96 5.16
N GLU A 52 -4.30 -0.64 5.23
CA GLU A 52 -3.23 -1.53 4.79
C GLU A 52 -2.72 -2.33 5.98
N GLN A 53 -2.52 -3.61 5.78
CA GLN A 53 -1.99 -4.65 6.67
C GLN A 53 -2.33 -4.44 8.16
N PRO A 54 -3.59 -4.57 8.55
CA PRO A 54 -3.99 -4.36 9.94
C PRO A 54 -3.39 -5.38 10.90
N LEU A 55 -3.40 -6.67 10.54
CA LEU A 55 -2.95 -7.78 11.38
C LEU A 55 -1.63 -8.35 10.87
N PRO A 56 -0.83 -8.99 11.75
CA PRO A 56 0.34 -9.79 11.36
C PRO A 56 -0.02 -10.81 10.28
N ALA A 57 0.87 -10.99 9.28
CA ALA A 57 0.64 -11.88 8.15
C ALA A 57 0.42 -13.35 8.56
N ASP A 58 0.99 -13.78 9.69
CA ASP A 58 0.79 -15.11 10.26
C ASP A 58 -0.51 -15.25 11.08
N LYS A 59 -1.27 -14.17 11.25
CA LYS A 59 -2.55 -14.10 12.00
C LYS A 59 -3.68 -13.46 11.21
N ASP A 60 -3.49 -13.21 9.94
CA ASP A 60 -4.48 -12.51 9.12
C ASP A 60 -5.73 -13.36 8.79
N ASP A 61 -5.71 -14.65 9.11
CA ASP A 61 -6.91 -15.49 9.10
C ASP A 61 -7.97 -15.00 10.08
N ASP A 62 -7.58 -14.28 11.12
CA ASP A 62 -8.50 -13.66 12.08
C ASP A 62 -9.37 -12.55 11.43
N LEU A 63 -9.04 -12.09 10.23
CA LEU A 63 -9.89 -11.19 9.44
C LEU A 63 -11.14 -11.88 8.87
N ILE A 64 -11.14 -13.21 8.79
CA ILE A 64 -12.26 -13.98 8.25
C ILE A 64 -13.46 -13.84 9.20
N GLY A 65 -14.58 -13.39 8.65
CA GLY A 65 -15.82 -13.22 9.40
C GLY A 65 -15.92 -11.93 10.23
N LEU A 66 -14.89 -11.10 10.29
CA LEU A 66 -14.99 -9.77 10.90
C LEU A 66 -15.80 -8.81 10.00
N PRO A 67 -16.56 -7.88 10.59
CA PRO A 67 -17.12 -6.76 9.85
C PRO A 67 -15.98 -5.92 9.23
N ARG A 68 -16.00 -5.76 7.92
CA ARG A 68 -15.03 -4.96 7.16
C ARG A 68 -15.72 -3.75 6.52
N PRO A 69 -15.95 -2.67 7.30
CA PRO A 69 -16.63 -1.48 6.78
C PRO A 69 -15.77 -0.63 5.84
N LEU A 70 -14.46 -0.96 5.76
CA LEU A 70 -13.47 -0.37 4.88
C LEU A 70 -12.77 -1.48 4.10
N PRO A 71 -12.33 -1.21 2.86
CA PRO A 71 -11.45 -2.10 2.14
C PRO A 71 -10.13 -2.32 2.90
N ILE A 72 -9.60 -3.55 2.82
CA ILE A 72 -8.33 -3.93 3.43
C ILE A 72 -7.34 -4.31 2.32
N CYS A 73 -6.09 -3.82 2.46
CA CYS A 73 -4.99 -4.11 1.56
C CYS A 73 -3.97 -5.05 2.23
N ALA A 74 -3.55 -6.10 1.53
CA ALA A 74 -2.45 -6.94 1.93
C ALA A 74 -1.12 -6.31 1.49
N ASP A 75 -0.17 -6.12 2.42
CA ASP A 75 1.22 -5.75 2.15
C ASP A 75 2.15 -6.89 2.55
N GLU A 76 2.41 -7.06 3.84
CA GLU A 76 3.29 -8.11 4.35
C GLU A 76 2.76 -9.53 4.06
N SER A 77 1.44 -9.68 3.89
CA SER A 77 0.81 -10.96 3.50
C SER A 77 0.93 -11.27 2.00
N CYS A 78 1.31 -10.29 1.16
CA CYS A 78 1.39 -10.44 -0.30
C CYS A 78 2.83 -10.26 -0.81
N HIS A 79 3.50 -11.34 -1.17
CA HIS A 79 4.87 -11.31 -1.69
C HIS A 79 4.93 -11.55 -3.20
N ASP A 80 4.31 -12.62 -3.66
CA ASP A 80 4.30 -13.09 -5.03
C ASP A 80 2.94 -13.72 -5.38
N ARG A 81 2.80 -14.27 -6.58
CA ARG A 81 1.55 -14.93 -7.04
C ARG A 81 1.09 -16.07 -6.13
N LYS A 82 2.01 -16.78 -5.47
CA LYS A 82 1.67 -17.89 -4.56
C LYS A 82 0.95 -17.41 -3.30
N SER A 83 1.05 -16.13 -2.99
CA SER A 83 0.33 -15.52 -1.88
C SER A 83 -1.17 -15.40 -2.15
N LEU A 84 -1.58 -15.20 -3.41
CA LEU A 84 -2.94 -14.76 -3.78
C LEU A 84 -4.04 -15.67 -3.25
N GLU A 85 -3.88 -16.99 -3.36
CA GLU A 85 -4.89 -17.95 -2.91
C GLU A 85 -5.24 -17.77 -1.42
N LYS A 86 -4.22 -17.48 -0.60
CA LYS A 86 -4.38 -17.30 0.84
C LYS A 86 -5.04 -15.96 1.21
N LEU A 87 -5.06 -14.98 0.29
CA LEU A 87 -5.60 -13.66 0.53
C LEU A 87 -7.10 -13.54 0.22
N ILE A 88 -7.64 -14.50 -0.55
CA ILE A 88 -9.06 -14.53 -0.95
C ILE A 88 -9.94 -14.58 0.31
N GLY A 89 -10.94 -13.70 0.35
CA GLY A 89 -11.88 -13.58 1.47
C GLY A 89 -11.37 -12.75 2.65
N LYS A 90 -10.08 -12.42 2.70
CA LYS A 90 -9.46 -11.59 3.74
C LYS A 90 -9.20 -10.16 3.29
N TYR A 91 -8.78 -9.97 2.06
CA TYR A 91 -8.34 -8.69 1.52
C TYR A 91 -9.13 -8.30 0.27
N ASP A 92 -9.22 -7.00 0.02
CA ASP A 92 -9.85 -6.41 -1.16
C ASP A 92 -8.79 -5.85 -2.13
N PHE A 93 -7.60 -5.56 -1.62
CA PHE A 93 -6.46 -5.03 -2.34
C PHE A 93 -5.21 -5.85 -2.06
N VAL A 94 -4.28 -5.82 -3.01
CA VAL A 94 -2.90 -6.24 -2.80
C VAL A 94 -1.95 -5.08 -3.09
N ASN A 95 -0.95 -4.88 -2.22
CA ASN A 95 0.11 -3.91 -2.42
C ASN A 95 1.30 -4.61 -3.08
N ILE A 96 1.54 -4.28 -4.34
CA ILE A 96 2.65 -4.84 -5.12
C ILE A 96 3.88 -3.96 -4.93
N LYS A 97 4.95 -4.55 -4.40
CA LYS A 97 6.27 -3.92 -4.27
C LYS A 97 7.31 -4.75 -5.00
N LEU A 98 8.12 -4.13 -5.84
CA LEU A 98 9.16 -4.85 -6.60
C LEU A 98 10.17 -5.53 -5.67
N ASP A 99 10.41 -4.95 -4.50
CA ASP A 99 11.28 -5.51 -3.47
C ASP A 99 10.77 -6.87 -2.97
N LYS A 100 9.45 -7.06 -2.87
CA LYS A 100 8.83 -8.31 -2.44
C LYS A 100 8.76 -9.34 -3.56
N THR A 101 8.42 -8.91 -4.77
CA THR A 101 8.28 -9.80 -5.92
C THR A 101 9.62 -10.23 -6.52
N GLY A 102 10.71 -9.55 -6.14
CA GLY A 102 12.04 -9.81 -6.70
C GLY A 102 12.25 -9.26 -8.12
N GLY A 103 11.34 -8.40 -8.60
CA GLY A 103 11.49 -7.68 -9.86
C GLY A 103 10.23 -7.57 -10.70
N LEU A 104 10.39 -6.91 -11.86
CA LEU A 104 9.30 -6.48 -12.73
C LEU A 104 8.49 -7.64 -13.32
N THR A 105 9.14 -8.71 -13.73
CA THR A 105 8.46 -9.84 -14.39
C THR A 105 7.42 -10.48 -13.48
N GLU A 106 7.81 -10.83 -12.26
CA GLU A 106 6.89 -11.42 -11.29
C GLU A 106 5.81 -10.42 -10.87
N ALA A 107 6.16 -9.13 -10.71
CA ALA A 107 5.21 -8.10 -10.35
C ALA A 107 4.11 -7.91 -11.41
N LEU A 108 4.43 -7.98 -12.71
CA LEU A 108 3.46 -7.92 -13.80
C LEU A 108 2.52 -9.14 -13.79
N LEU A 109 3.08 -10.33 -13.58
CA LEU A 109 2.29 -11.55 -13.49
C LEU A 109 1.39 -11.53 -12.25
N LEU A 110 1.93 -11.14 -11.09
CA LEU A 110 1.15 -10.96 -9.86
C LEU A 110 -0.01 -9.99 -10.07
N LYS A 111 0.25 -8.84 -10.71
CA LYS A 111 -0.80 -7.85 -11.00
C LYS A 111 -1.93 -8.43 -11.82
N ASN A 112 -1.60 -9.16 -12.89
CA ASN A 112 -2.61 -9.75 -13.77
C ASN A 112 -3.43 -10.81 -13.04
N GLU A 113 -2.79 -11.75 -12.35
CA GLU A 113 -3.49 -12.79 -11.60
C GLU A 113 -4.32 -12.21 -10.43
N ALA A 114 -3.83 -11.17 -9.76
CA ALA A 114 -4.58 -10.49 -8.71
C ALA A 114 -5.87 -9.83 -9.24
N LEU A 115 -5.79 -9.15 -10.40
CA LEU A 115 -6.97 -8.58 -11.06
C LEU A 115 -7.97 -9.66 -11.50
N GLU A 116 -7.50 -10.77 -12.05
CA GLU A 116 -8.34 -11.93 -12.41
C GLU A 116 -9.01 -12.55 -11.19
N ALA A 117 -8.32 -12.58 -10.05
CA ALA A 117 -8.87 -13.05 -8.77
C ALA A 117 -9.82 -12.03 -8.10
N GLY A 118 -10.00 -10.83 -8.69
CA GLY A 118 -10.93 -9.82 -8.21
C GLY A 118 -10.32 -8.81 -7.21
N PHE A 119 -9.01 -8.86 -6.96
CA PHE A 119 -8.34 -7.84 -6.13
C PHE A 119 -8.21 -6.52 -6.90
N LYS A 120 -8.23 -5.42 -6.16
CA LYS A 120 -7.76 -4.12 -6.63
C LYS A 120 -6.26 -3.98 -6.34
N ILE A 121 -5.61 -3.10 -7.07
CA ILE A 121 -4.15 -2.94 -7.00
C ILE A 121 -3.78 -1.65 -6.29
N MET A 122 -2.91 -1.79 -5.32
CA MET A 122 -2.03 -0.75 -4.81
C MET A 122 -0.60 -1.07 -5.24
N VAL A 123 0.19 -0.06 -5.54
CA VAL A 123 1.62 -0.20 -5.82
C VAL A 123 2.38 0.66 -4.83
N GLY A 124 3.18 0.01 -4.02
CA GLY A 124 4.03 0.65 -3.03
C GLY A 124 5.51 0.43 -3.29
N CYS A 125 6.32 0.90 -2.36
CA CYS A 125 7.77 0.74 -2.40
C CYS A 125 8.37 0.60 -0.99
N MET A 126 9.63 0.24 -0.95
CA MET A 126 10.51 0.48 0.19
C MET A 126 11.28 1.79 -0.02
N VAL A 127 11.95 2.29 1.00
CA VAL A 127 12.87 3.42 0.81
C VAL A 127 13.96 3.02 -0.18
N GLY A 128 14.05 3.75 -1.28
CA GLY A 128 14.96 3.43 -2.36
C GLY A 128 15.14 4.59 -3.34
N SER A 129 16.09 4.47 -4.25
CA SER A 129 16.38 5.50 -5.25
C SER A 129 15.36 5.50 -6.39
N SER A 130 15.35 6.57 -7.17
CA SER A 130 14.55 6.67 -8.39
C SER A 130 14.75 5.49 -9.35
N LEU A 131 15.92 4.88 -9.38
CA LEU A 131 16.16 3.70 -10.20
C LEU A 131 15.34 2.48 -9.74
N ALA A 132 15.12 2.32 -8.44
CA ALA A 132 14.26 1.26 -7.91
C ALA A 132 12.78 1.53 -8.23
N MET A 133 12.36 2.82 -8.23
CA MET A 133 11.00 3.20 -8.51
C MET A 133 10.66 3.22 -10.01
N ALA A 134 11.64 3.44 -10.89
CA ALA A 134 11.40 3.55 -12.33
C ALA A 134 10.60 2.37 -12.91
N PRO A 135 10.98 1.08 -12.72
CA PRO A 135 10.15 -0.03 -13.19
C PRO A 135 8.80 -0.14 -12.46
N ALA A 136 8.69 0.33 -11.21
CA ALA A 136 7.43 0.30 -10.47
C ALA A 136 6.38 1.23 -11.10
N THR A 137 6.79 2.31 -11.81
CA THR A 137 5.86 3.17 -12.54
C THR A 137 5.08 2.41 -13.62
N LEU A 138 5.62 1.33 -14.20
CA LEU A 138 4.91 0.48 -15.15
C LEU A 138 3.82 -0.36 -14.45
N ILE A 139 4.13 -0.90 -13.27
CA ILE A 139 3.16 -1.64 -12.47
C ILE A 139 2.04 -0.71 -11.99
N ALA A 140 2.38 0.55 -11.69
CA ALA A 140 1.44 1.56 -11.19
C ALA A 140 0.38 2.00 -12.21
N GLN A 141 0.56 1.68 -13.50
CA GLN A 141 -0.45 2.02 -14.51
C GLN A 141 -1.81 1.37 -14.19
N ASN A 142 -2.87 2.19 -14.08
CA ASN A 142 -4.22 1.76 -13.69
C ASN A 142 -4.34 1.14 -12.28
N ALA A 143 -3.35 1.32 -11.40
CA ALA A 143 -3.51 1.01 -9.98
C ALA A 143 -4.46 2.00 -9.32
N THR A 144 -5.18 1.55 -8.29
CA THR A 144 -6.10 2.41 -7.53
C THR A 144 -5.34 3.37 -6.61
N PHE A 145 -4.30 2.87 -5.97
CA PHE A 145 -3.40 3.66 -5.11
C PHE A 145 -1.96 3.44 -5.54
N VAL A 146 -1.17 4.52 -5.49
CA VAL A 146 0.25 4.50 -5.81
C VAL A 146 1.00 5.25 -4.72
N ASP A 147 2.00 4.60 -4.12
CA ASP A 147 2.87 5.14 -3.09
C ASP A 147 4.33 4.83 -3.47
N LEU A 148 4.90 5.68 -4.31
CA LEU A 148 6.26 5.57 -4.86
C LEU A 148 7.14 6.74 -4.44
N ASP A 149 6.97 7.21 -3.22
CA ASP A 149 7.66 8.38 -2.65
C ASP A 149 9.04 8.06 -2.05
N GLY A 150 9.49 6.81 -2.11
CA GLY A 150 10.76 6.37 -1.53
C GLY A 150 11.96 7.28 -1.84
N PRO A 151 12.16 7.78 -3.08
CA PRO A 151 13.25 8.69 -3.40
C PRO A 151 13.21 10.04 -2.67
N LEU A 152 12.00 10.52 -2.32
CA LEU A 152 11.82 11.79 -1.61
C LEU A 152 12.30 11.74 -0.15
N LEU A 153 12.50 10.53 0.38
CA LEU A 153 12.98 10.30 1.74
C LEU A 153 14.51 10.21 1.81
N LEU A 154 15.20 10.21 0.67
CA LEU A 154 16.65 10.13 0.60
C LEU A 154 17.29 11.51 0.79
N ALA A 155 18.44 11.56 1.47
CA ALA A 155 19.26 12.76 1.55
C ALA A 155 19.80 13.16 0.17
N GLN A 156 20.02 12.20 -0.71
CA GLN A 156 20.47 12.39 -2.09
C GLN A 156 20.01 11.21 -2.94
N ASP A 157 19.36 11.52 -4.05
CA ASP A 157 18.98 10.53 -5.05
C ASP A 157 20.04 10.45 -6.16
N ARG A 158 19.80 9.59 -7.14
CA ARG A 158 20.67 9.41 -8.32
C ARG A 158 20.55 10.59 -9.28
N GLN A 159 21.56 10.75 -10.14
CA GLN A 159 21.45 11.62 -11.31
C GLN A 159 20.29 11.17 -12.18
N HIS A 160 19.61 12.12 -12.80
CA HIS A 160 18.42 11.90 -13.64
C HIS A 160 17.27 11.22 -12.91
N GLY A 161 17.14 11.46 -11.58
CA GLY A 161 16.07 10.90 -10.75
C GLY A 161 14.68 11.17 -11.32
N LEU A 162 13.67 10.44 -10.82
CA LEU A 162 12.28 10.68 -11.18
C LEU A 162 11.86 12.10 -10.81
N LEU A 163 11.09 12.73 -11.67
CA LEU A 163 10.48 14.02 -11.40
C LEU A 163 9.17 13.81 -10.65
N TYR A 164 9.07 14.41 -9.47
CA TYR A 164 7.85 14.50 -8.67
C TYR A 164 7.30 15.92 -8.78
N ASP A 165 6.03 16.04 -9.13
CA ASP A 165 5.32 17.31 -9.23
C ASP A 165 4.00 17.19 -8.47
N GLU A 166 3.92 17.80 -7.31
CA GLU A 166 2.82 17.63 -6.35
C GLU A 166 2.55 16.15 -6.04
N SER A 167 1.43 15.62 -6.52
CA SER A 167 1.03 14.20 -6.36
C SER A 167 1.35 13.32 -7.57
N TRP A 168 2.09 13.85 -8.54
CA TRP A 168 2.45 13.15 -9.75
C TRP A 168 3.89 12.66 -9.70
N VAL A 169 4.12 11.45 -10.17
CA VAL A 169 5.44 10.96 -10.55
C VAL A 169 5.48 10.82 -12.06
N HIS A 170 6.45 11.48 -12.70
CA HIS A 170 6.61 11.44 -14.13
C HIS A 170 7.31 10.16 -14.61
N PRO A 171 7.07 9.72 -15.85
CA PRO A 171 7.80 8.59 -16.40
C PRO A 171 9.32 8.78 -16.29
N PRO A 172 10.09 7.70 -16.08
CA PRO A 172 11.55 7.80 -16.03
C PRO A 172 12.12 8.28 -17.36
N VAL A 173 13.13 9.12 -17.29
CA VAL A 173 13.90 9.50 -18.47
C VAL A 173 14.86 8.37 -18.87
N LYS A 174 15.23 8.32 -20.16
CA LYS A 174 16.11 7.27 -20.69
C LYS A 174 17.45 7.16 -19.96
N ASP A 175 18.01 8.28 -19.49
CA ASP A 175 19.29 8.30 -18.78
C ASP A 175 19.19 7.72 -17.36
N LEU A 176 17.98 7.60 -16.80
CA LEU A 176 17.76 6.91 -15.54
C LEU A 176 17.53 5.41 -15.75
N TRP A 177 16.64 5.07 -16.68
CA TRP A 177 16.19 3.70 -16.93
C TRP A 177 15.66 3.60 -18.36
N GLY A 178 16.53 3.20 -19.28
CA GLY A 178 16.28 3.26 -20.69
C GLY A 178 16.13 1.99 -21.43
#